data_93f8d4fce8c16b5a373df7ee7a26096c
#
_entry.id   93f8d4fce8c16b5a373df7ee7a26096c
#
_cell.length_a   1.000
_cell.length_b   1.000
_cell.length_c   1.000
_cell.angle_alpha   90.00
_cell.angle_beta   90.00
_cell.angle_gamma   90.00
#
_symmetry.space_group_name_H-M   'P 1'
#
loop_
_entity.id
_entity.type
_entity.pdbx_description
1 polymer ?
#
loop_
_entity_poly.entity_id
_entity_poly.type
_entity_poly.pdbx_seq_one_letter_code
_entity_poly.pdbx_strand_id
1 'polypeptide(L)'
;MIRTSVSFLLTATLSTLSVTAATTAPSIDSVKKGTYGIDSAHTQVGFSISHFGFTNYAGLFAGATGTLILDPAHPANDKLDVTIPVDSIVTTVPKLTDELKGGQWFDSAKFPQASYNSSAVAVGPGGDITITGNLTLHGVTKPLTLHAHLMGTGVNPISKKYTVGFEAKGKITRTDFGVSLYAPALGEEVELLIAGAFELQE
;
A
#
# COMPACT_ATOMS: atom_id res chain seq x y z
N MET A 1 -61.77 -58.35 -10.78
CA MET A 1 -61.76 -56.88 -10.77
C MET A 1 -60.50 -56.42 -10.09
N ILE A 2 -59.48 -56.05 -10.84
CA ILE A 2 -58.16 -55.57 -10.34
C ILE A 2 -58.17 -54.04 -10.43
N ARG A 3 -58.06 -53.35 -9.29
CA ARG A 3 -57.92 -51.88 -9.23
C ARG A 3 -56.44 -51.54 -9.19
N THR A 4 -55.94 -50.94 -10.26
CA THR A 4 -54.59 -50.42 -10.36
C THR A 4 -54.56 -48.96 -9.82
N SER A 5 -53.91 -48.76 -8.70
CA SER A 5 -53.66 -47.39 -8.15
C SER A 5 -52.41 -46.82 -8.76
N VAL A 6 -52.53 -45.68 -9.47
CA VAL A 6 -51.42 -44.89 -10.01
C VAL A 6 -51.05 -43.83 -8.98
N SER A 7 -49.88 -43.94 -8.38
CA SER A 7 -49.30 -42.92 -7.51
C SER A 7 -48.52 -41.88 -8.33
N PHE A 8 -48.96 -40.66 -8.31
CA PHE A 8 -48.23 -39.53 -8.87
C PHE A 8 -47.19 -39.03 -7.84
N LEU A 9 -45.91 -39.19 -8.11
CA LEU A 9 -44.84 -38.53 -7.37
C LEU A 9 -44.68 -37.10 -7.92
N LEU A 10 -44.96 -36.11 -7.09
CA LEU A 10 -44.71 -34.68 -7.36
C LEU A 10 -43.31 -34.36 -6.86
N THR A 11 -42.34 -34.27 -7.79
CA THR A 11 -40.97 -33.79 -7.47
C THR A 11 -40.96 -32.26 -7.48
N ALA A 12 -40.85 -31.66 -6.28
CA ALA A 12 -40.61 -30.24 -6.11
C ALA A 12 -39.12 -29.94 -6.29
N THR A 13 -38.76 -29.30 -7.39
CA THR A 13 -37.42 -28.75 -7.60
C THR A 13 -37.23 -27.44 -6.85
N LEU A 14 -36.45 -27.46 -5.78
CA LEU A 14 -36.07 -26.28 -5.02
C LEU A 14 -34.97 -25.56 -5.78
N SER A 15 -35.29 -24.48 -6.49
CA SER A 15 -34.30 -23.61 -7.13
C SER A 15 -33.67 -22.70 -6.08
N THR A 16 -32.44 -22.96 -5.69
CA THR A 16 -31.66 -22.06 -4.82
C THR A 16 -31.16 -20.86 -5.66
N LEU A 17 -31.75 -19.70 -5.48
CA LEU A 17 -31.18 -18.45 -5.98
C LEU A 17 -29.94 -18.12 -5.14
N SER A 18 -28.76 -18.32 -5.71
CA SER A 18 -27.51 -17.80 -5.14
C SER A 18 -27.46 -16.29 -5.41
N VAL A 19 -27.76 -15.48 -4.38
CA VAL A 19 -27.51 -14.04 -4.41
C VAL A 19 -26.01 -13.84 -4.16
N THR A 20 -25.23 -13.69 -5.24
CA THR A 20 -23.90 -13.15 -5.15
C THR A 20 -24.01 -11.65 -4.87
N ALA A 21 -23.76 -11.24 -3.64
CA ALA A 21 -23.56 -9.84 -3.31
C ALA A 21 -22.30 -9.37 -4.05
N ALA A 22 -22.45 -8.57 -5.10
CA ALA A 22 -21.35 -7.86 -5.71
C ALA A 22 -20.84 -6.85 -4.67
N THR A 23 -19.69 -7.10 -4.06
CA THR A 23 -18.99 -6.08 -3.28
C THR A 23 -18.50 -5.02 -4.27
N THR A 24 -19.21 -3.90 -4.35
CA THR A 24 -18.71 -2.74 -5.11
C THR A 24 -17.43 -2.25 -4.46
N ALA A 25 -16.38 -2.03 -5.29
CA ALA A 25 -15.15 -1.40 -4.81
C ALA A 25 -15.49 -0.04 -4.16
N PRO A 26 -14.84 0.32 -3.06
CA PRO A 26 -15.10 1.59 -2.39
C PRO A 26 -14.74 2.76 -3.35
N SER A 27 -15.64 3.77 -3.39
CA SER A 27 -15.39 4.98 -4.19
C SER A 27 -14.70 6.04 -3.35
N ILE A 28 -13.72 6.72 -3.95
CA ILE A 28 -13.04 7.87 -3.31
C ILE A 28 -14.02 8.99 -2.96
N ASP A 29 -15.11 9.13 -3.71
CA ASP A 29 -16.15 10.13 -3.45
C ASP A 29 -16.88 9.92 -2.11
N SER A 30 -16.80 8.70 -1.55
CA SER A 30 -17.38 8.38 -0.24
C SER A 30 -16.49 8.74 0.95
N VAL A 31 -15.24 9.14 0.68
CA VAL A 31 -14.27 9.50 1.72
C VAL A 31 -14.60 10.87 2.30
N LYS A 32 -14.49 11.01 3.61
CA LYS A 32 -14.66 12.32 4.27
C LYS A 32 -13.48 13.23 3.91
N LYS A 33 -13.77 14.48 3.55
CA LYS A 33 -12.76 15.52 3.44
C LYS A 33 -12.13 15.78 4.80
N GLY A 34 -10.80 15.94 4.83
CA GLY A 34 -10.09 16.30 6.06
C GLY A 34 -8.59 16.06 6.02
N THR A 35 -7.97 16.27 7.16
CA THR A 35 -6.57 15.93 7.41
C THR A 35 -6.52 14.62 8.19
N TYR A 36 -5.73 13.70 7.72
CA TYR A 36 -5.56 12.36 8.28
C TYR A 36 -4.11 12.19 8.74
N GLY A 37 -3.93 11.57 9.90
CA GLY A 37 -2.62 11.10 10.36
C GLY A 37 -2.39 9.65 9.94
N ILE A 38 -1.15 9.28 9.66
CA ILE A 38 -0.80 7.87 9.40
C ILE A 38 -1.03 7.03 10.67
N ASP A 39 -1.72 5.91 10.52
CA ASP A 39 -1.70 4.84 11.51
C ASP A 39 -0.41 4.02 11.33
N SER A 40 0.60 4.37 12.11
CA SER A 40 1.94 3.78 12.01
C SER A 40 1.97 2.27 12.32
N ALA A 41 1.00 1.77 13.09
CA ALA A 41 0.94 0.36 13.46
C ALA A 41 0.43 -0.52 12.31
N HIS A 42 -0.38 0.05 11.42
CA HIS A 42 -1.02 -0.67 10.32
C HIS A 42 -0.55 -0.19 8.93
N THR A 43 0.46 0.68 8.88
CA THR A 43 1.09 1.14 7.63
C THR A 43 2.42 0.43 7.42
N GLN A 44 2.60 -0.13 6.22
CA GLN A 44 3.80 -0.86 5.83
C GLN A 44 4.29 -0.40 4.46
N VAL A 45 5.60 -0.23 4.33
CA VAL A 45 6.26 0.03 3.05
C VAL A 45 7.10 -1.18 2.68
N GLY A 46 6.52 -2.10 1.92
CA GLY A 46 7.19 -3.27 1.40
C GLY A 46 8.07 -2.94 0.20
N PHE A 47 9.14 -3.72 0.03
CA PHE A 47 9.96 -3.69 -1.17
C PHE A 47 10.25 -5.10 -1.68
N SER A 48 10.48 -5.20 -2.99
CA SER A 48 10.89 -6.43 -3.66
C SER A 48 11.98 -6.14 -4.68
N ILE A 49 13.02 -6.97 -4.72
CA ILE A 49 14.18 -6.81 -5.59
C ILE A 49 14.61 -8.16 -6.15
N SER A 50 15.05 -8.20 -7.41
CA SER A 50 15.61 -9.41 -8.01
C SER A 50 16.93 -9.79 -7.34
N HIS A 51 17.01 -10.98 -6.76
CA HIS A 51 18.21 -11.51 -6.10
C HIS A 51 18.99 -12.39 -7.06
N PHE A 52 19.96 -11.81 -7.74
CA PHE A 52 20.86 -12.44 -8.73
C PHE A 52 20.12 -13.15 -9.88
N GLY A 53 18.89 -12.74 -10.19
CA GLY A 53 18.07 -13.38 -11.21
C GLY A 53 17.46 -14.74 -10.81
N PHE A 54 17.70 -15.22 -9.59
CA PHE A 54 17.16 -16.50 -9.11
C PHE A 54 15.77 -16.38 -8.49
N THR A 55 15.59 -15.35 -7.65
CA THR A 55 14.33 -15.11 -6.93
C THR A 55 14.13 -13.63 -6.72
N ASN A 56 12.92 -13.21 -6.35
CA ASN A 56 12.70 -11.91 -5.78
C ASN A 56 12.83 -12.00 -4.25
N TYR A 57 13.62 -11.11 -3.67
CA TYR A 57 13.77 -10.97 -2.24
C TYR A 57 12.99 -9.77 -1.74
N ALA A 58 12.27 -9.94 -0.64
CA ALA A 58 11.39 -8.91 -0.10
C ALA A 58 11.75 -8.56 1.35
N GLY A 59 11.43 -7.35 1.73
CA GLY A 59 11.49 -6.84 3.08
C GLY A 59 10.48 -5.72 3.24
N LEU A 60 10.45 -5.10 4.40
CA LEU A 60 9.55 -3.99 4.68
C LEU A 60 10.19 -2.98 5.64
N PHE A 61 9.69 -1.74 5.56
CA PHE A 61 9.86 -0.69 6.56
C PHE A 61 8.55 -0.48 7.29
N ALA A 62 8.63 -0.21 8.59
CA ALA A 62 7.50 0.06 9.47
C ALA A 62 7.63 1.44 10.13
N GLY A 63 6.66 1.81 10.97
CA GLY A 63 6.74 3.04 11.75
C GLY A 63 6.65 4.32 10.92
N ALA A 64 6.06 4.26 9.72
CA ALA A 64 5.81 5.44 8.92
C ALA A 64 4.94 6.44 9.69
N THR A 65 5.28 7.73 9.58
CA THR A 65 4.52 8.86 10.15
C THR A 65 4.26 9.90 9.07
N GLY A 66 3.30 10.79 9.31
CA GLY A 66 2.99 11.86 8.36
C GLY A 66 1.52 12.16 8.26
N THR A 67 1.15 12.89 7.21
CA THR A 67 -0.20 13.40 7.00
C THR A 67 -0.68 13.17 5.57
N LEU A 68 -1.98 12.96 5.46
CA LEU A 68 -2.71 12.92 4.19
C LEU A 68 -3.82 13.98 4.26
N ILE A 69 -3.81 14.95 3.36
CA ILE A 69 -4.92 15.87 3.15
C ILE A 69 -5.76 15.32 2.01
N LEU A 70 -7.06 15.13 2.26
CA LEU A 70 -8.02 14.63 1.27
C LEU A 70 -9.16 15.61 1.08
N ASP A 71 -9.43 15.94 -0.18
CA ASP A 71 -10.61 16.65 -0.65
C ASP A 71 -11.18 15.91 -1.88
N PRO A 72 -12.07 14.92 -1.69
CA PRO A 72 -12.60 14.14 -2.81
C PRO A 72 -13.25 14.97 -3.93
N ALA A 73 -13.79 16.16 -3.58
CA ALA A 73 -14.36 17.07 -4.58
C ALA A 73 -13.28 17.80 -5.41
N HIS A 74 -12.07 17.94 -4.87
CA HIS A 74 -10.96 18.65 -5.50
C HIS A 74 -9.63 17.90 -5.30
N PRO A 75 -9.43 16.72 -5.90
CA PRO A 75 -8.26 15.88 -5.67
C PRO A 75 -6.91 16.57 -5.97
N ALA A 76 -6.91 17.61 -6.79
CA ALA A 76 -5.72 18.41 -7.05
C ALA A 76 -5.20 19.16 -5.80
N ASN A 77 -6.01 19.28 -4.75
CA ASN A 77 -5.61 19.85 -3.46
C ASN A 77 -5.08 18.82 -2.49
N ASP A 78 -5.18 17.53 -2.81
CA ASP A 78 -4.72 16.45 -1.95
C ASP A 78 -3.21 16.49 -1.80
N LYS A 79 -2.74 16.16 -0.59
CA LYS A 79 -1.30 16.12 -0.28
C LYS A 79 -0.99 14.94 0.62
N LEU A 80 0.13 14.30 0.31
CA LEU A 80 0.68 13.21 1.10
C LEU A 80 2.13 13.55 1.49
N ASP A 81 2.37 13.64 2.79
CA ASP A 81 3.70 13.82 3.37
C ASP A 81 3.98 12.65 4.31
N VAL A 82 5.06 11.90 4.04
CA VAL A 82 5.42 10.69 4.76
C VAL A 82 6.88 10.74 5.17
N THR A 83 7.15 10.30 6.39
CA THR A 83 8.50 10.02 6.90
C THR A 83 8.58 8.58 7.39
N ILE A 84 9.66 7.88 7.05
CA ILE A 84 9.86 6.47 7.34
C ILE A 84 11.22 6.33 8.06
N PRO A 85 11.26 5.75 9.26
CA PRO A 85 12.53 5.42 9.92
C PRO A 85 13.29 4.35 9.12
N VAL A 86 14.51 4.63 8.69
CA VAL A 86 15.30 3.70 7.86
C VAL A 86 15.75 2.48 8.65
N ASP A 87 15.99 2.62 9.95
CA ASP A 87 16.35 1.53 10.86
C ASP A 87 15.19 0.58 11.17
N SER A 88 13.95 0.94 10.77
CA SER A 88 12.80 0.06 10.87
C SER A 88 12.77 -1.09 9.86
N ILE A 89 13.75 -1.13 8.94
CA ILE A 89 13.84 -2.18 7.93
C ILE A 89 13.90 -3.56 8.59
N VAL A 90 13.11 -4.49 8.07
CA VAL A 90 13.13 -5.90 8.47
C VAL A 90 13.07 -6.81 7.25
N THR A 91 13.77 -7.93 7.37
CA THR A 91 13.75 -9.04 6.41
C THR A 91 13.56 -10.35 7.18
N THR A 92 13.36 -11.44 6.48
CA THR A 92 13.23 -12.78 7.09
C THR A 92 14.55 -13.30 7.66
N VAL A 93 15.69 -12.66 7.37
CA VAL A 93 17.02 -13.05 7.85
C VAL A 93 17.59 -11.93 8.73
N PRO A 94 17.68 -12.11 10.06
CA PRO A 94 18.15 -11.07 10.98
C PRO A 94 19.51 -10.49 10.61
N LYS A 95 20.48 -11.33 10.23
CA LYS A 95 21.79 -10.88 9.81
C LYS A 95 21.73 -9.92 8.61
N LEU A 96 20.89 -10.21 7.62
CA LEU A 96 20.71 -9.33 6.46
C LEU A 96 20.02 -8.03 6.87
N THR A 97 19.05 -8.10 7.78
CA THR A 97 18.41 -6.91 8.37
C THR A 97 19.45 -5.95 8.97
N ASP A 98 20.41 -6.49 9.72
CA ASP A 98 21.48 -5.69 10.33
C ASP A 98 22.47 -5.16 9.27
N GLU A 99 22.80 -5.96 8.26
CA GLU A 99 23.66 -5.54 7.15
C GLU A 99 23.06 -4.37 6.36
N LEU A 100 21.74 -4.41 6.09
CA LEU A 100 21.04 -3.37 5.36
C LEU A 100 21.02 -2.02 6.08
N LYS A 101 21.14 -1.99 7.40
CA LYS A 101 21.26 -0.76 8.19
C LYS A 101 22.67 -0.12 8.11
N GLY A 102 23.64 -0.90 7.69
CA GLY A 102 25.05 -0.49 7.66
C GLY A 102 25.42 0.47 6.53
N GLY A 103 26.62 1.06 6.63
CA GLY A 103 27.12 2.11 5.74
C GLY A 103 27.36 1.68 4.29
N GLN A 104 27.39 0.38 3.98
CA GLN A 104 27.45 -0.13 2.60
C GLN A 104 26.08 -0.22 1.91
N TRP A 105 24.99 0.01 2.70
CA TRP A 105 23.60 -0.08 2.25
C TRP A 105 22.88 1.22 2.53
N PHE A 106 21.93 1.22 3.48
CA PHE A 106 21.12 2.40 3.77
C PHE A 106 21.81 3.41 4.70
N ASP A 107 22.90 3.01 5.39
CA ASP A 107 23.61 3.87 6.35
C ASP A 107 22.66 4.62 7.28
N SER A 108 21.81 3.85 7.99
CA SER A 108 20.72 4.40 8.82
C SER A 108 21.23 5.31 9.95
N ALA A 109 22.50 5.16 10.36
CA ALA A 109 23.12 6.06 11.34
C ALA A 109 23.32 7.47 10.77
N LYS A 110 23.66 7.59 9.49
CA LYS A 110 23.87 8.87 8.79
C LYS A 110 22.57 9.40 8.16
N PHE A 111 21.75 8.50 7.65
CA PHE A 111 20.48 8.81 6.98
C PHE A 111 19.32 8.11 7.71
N PRO A 112 18.93 8.60 8.90
CA PRO A 112 17.98 7.89 9.77
C PRO A 112 16.55 7.87 9.22
N GLN A 113 16.25 8.70 8.23
CA GLN A 113 14.90 8.84 7.68
C GLN A 113 14.90 8.85 6.16
N ALA A 114 13.89 8.20 5.57
CA ALA A 114 13.45 8.45 4.22
C ALA A 114 12.16 9.29 4.26
N SER A 115 11.90 10.10 3.24
CA SER A 115 10.68 10.90 3.17
C SER A 115 10.10 10.92 1.75
N TYR A 116 8.78 10.99 1.67
CA TYR A 116 8.06 11.20 0.42
C TYR A 116 7.10 12.38 0.57
N ASN A 117 7.18 13.34 -0.37
CA ASN A 117 6.34 14.52 -0.39
C ASN A 117 5.66 14.61 -1.75
N SER A 118 4.34 14.50 -1.79
CA SER A 118 3.58 14.62 -3.03
C SER A 118 3.62 16.03 -3.59
N SER A 119 3.68 16.14 -4.91
CA SER A 119 3.57 17.40 -5.65
C SER A 119 2.24 17.53 -6.39
N ALA A 120 1.64 16.39 -6.75
CA ALA A 120 0.34 16.33 -7.40
C ALA A 120 -0.36 15.00 -7.12
N VAL A 121 -1.69 15.05 -7.04
CA VAL A 121 -2.57 13.88 -6.96
C VAL A 121 -3.60 13.98 -8.08
N ALA A 122 -3.84 12.89 -8.78
CA ALA A 122 -4.87 12.78 -9.81
C ALA A 122 -5.68 11.50 -9.60
N VAL A 123 -7.00 11.61 -9.72
CA VAL A 123 -7.93 10.49 -9.69
C VAL A 123 -8.42 10.23 -11.11
N GLY A 124 -8.14 9.05 -11.62
CA GLY A 124 -8.55 8.60 -12.94
C GLY A 124 -9.90 7.87 -12.94
N PRO A 125 -10.35 7.46 -14.15
CA PRO A 125 -11.54 6.62 -14.27
C PRO A 125 -11.41 5.32 -13.47
N GLY A 126 -12.48 4.91 -12.81
CA GLY A 126 -12.47 3.69 -11.98
C GLY A 126 -11.87 3.85 -10.59
N GLY A 127 -11.44 5.06 -10.21
CA GLY A 127 -10.89 5.33 -8.88
C GLY A 127 -9.39 5.06 -8.76
N ASP A 128 -8.68 4.86 -9.87
CA ASP A 128 -7.22 4.78 -9.89
C ASP A 128 -6.60 6.12 -9.51
N ILE A 129 -5.68 6.12 -8.55
CA ILE A 129 -5.05 7.32 -8.02
C ILE A 129 -3.59 7.33 -8.44
N THR A 130 -3.17 8.43 -9.06
CA THR A 130 -1.76 8.68 -9.38
C THR A 130 -1.23 9.79 -8.47
N ILE A 131 -0.18 9.48 -7.71
CA ILE A 131 0.47 10.40 -6.79
C ILE A 131 1.89 10.65 -7.32
N THR A 132 2.17 11.86 -7.77
CA THR A 132 3.52 12.29 -8.17
C THR A 132 4.16 13.03 -6.99
N GLY A 133 5.44 12.80 -6.76
CA GLY A 133 6.14 13.43 -5.65
C GLY A 133 7.64 13.22 -5.72
N ASN A 134 8.30 13.53 -4.62
CA ASN A 134 9.74 13.35 -4.46
C ASN A 134 10.01 12.41 -3.29
N LEU A 135 10.81 11.37 -3.54
CA LEU A 135 11.37 10.49 -2.53
C LEU A 135 12.77 10.98 -2.17
N THR A 136 13.01 11.20 -0.90
CA THR A 136 14.37 11.37 -0.35
C THR A 136 14.76 10.07 0.36
N LEU A 137 15.82 9.43 -0.11
CA LEU A 137 16.36 8.20 0.46
C LEU A 137 17.89 8.28 0.42
N HIS A 138 18.56 7.84 1.49
CA HIS A 138 20.02 7.86 1.58
C HIS A 138 20.64 9.24 1.27
N GLY A 139 19.94 10.33 1.63
CA GLY A 139 20.35 11.71 1.39
C GLY A 139 20.14 12.22 -0.04
N VAL A 140 19.61 11.41 -0.95
CA VAL A 140 19.35 11.78 -2.35
C VAL A 140 17.86 11.92 -2.59
N THR A 141 17.44 12.99 -3.28
CA THR A 141 16.04 13.24 -3.65
C THR A 141 15.82 13.00 -5.14
N LYS A 142 14.81 12.17 -5.45
CA LYS A 142 14.42 11.85 -6.84
C LYS A 142 12.89 11.85 -6.98
N PRO A 143 12.38 12.13 -8.19
CA PRO A 143 10.95 11.96 -8.48
C PRO A 143 10.51 10.50 -8.31
N LEU A 144 9.33 10.31 -7.74
CA LEU A 144 8.66 9.01 -7.65
C LEU A 144 7.17 9.19 -7.92
N THR A 145 6.64 8.34 -8.79
CA THR A 145 5.19 8.22 -8.99
C THR A 145 4.69 6.96 -8.33
N LEU A 146 3.63 7.10 -7.53
CA LEU A 146 2.90 6.00 -6.93
C LEU A 146 1.55 5.85 -7.62
N HIS A 147 1.14 4.61 -7.84
CA HIS A 147 -0.19 4.24 -8.31
C HIS A 147 -0.93 3.59 -7.15
N ALA A 148 -2.02 4.20 -6.73
CA ALA A 148 -2.76 3.80 -5.54
C ALA A 148 -4.23 3.54 -5.86
N HIS A 149 -4.88 2.76 -4.99
CA HIS A 149 -6.33 2.58 -4.98
C HIS A 149 -6.85 2.51 -3.56
N LEU A 150 -8.09 2.96 -3.37
CA LEU A 150 -8.77 2.91 -2.09
C LEU A 150 -9.19 1.47 -1.79
N MET A 151 -8.76 0.94 -0.65
CA MET A 151 -9.13 -0.39 -0.16
C MET A 151 -10.42 -0.36 0.66
N GLY A 152 -10.61 0.69 1.43
CA GLY A 152 -11.76 0.84 2.29
C GLY A 152 -11.77 2.14 3.07
N THR A 153 -12.95 2.47 3.58
CA THR A 153 -13.16 3.63 4.44
C THR A 153 -14.28 3.35 5.43
N GLY A 154 -14.17 3.90 6.62
CA GLY A 154 -15.19 3.74 7.66
C GLY A 154 -14.66 4.00 9.06
N VAL A 155 -15.51 3.77 10.07
CA VAL A 155 -15.10 3.88 11.46
C VAL A 155 -14.38 2.58 11.87
N ASN A 156 -13.11 2.70 12.27
CA ASN A 156 -12.34 1.58 12.76
C ASN A 156 -12.99 1.03 14.05
N PRO A 157 -13.31 -0.28 14.13
CA PRO A 157 -14.03 -0.84 15.26
C PRO A 157 -13.21 -0.82 16.58
N ILE A 158 -11.89 -0.67 16.50
CA ILE A 158 -10.99 -0.66 17.66
C ILE A 158 -10.68 0.78 18.07
N SER A 159 -10.06 1.59 17.19
CA SER A 159 -9.68 2.98 17.51
C SER A 159 -10.86 3.94 17.58
N LYS A 160 -12.02 3.55 17.01
CA LYS A 160 -13.25 4.38 16.85
C LYS A 160 -13.05 5.61 15.96
N LYS A 161 -11.90 5.77 15.34
CA LYS A 161 -11.63 6.86 14.39
C LYS A 161 -12.10 6.51 13.00
N TYR A 162 -12.50 7.51 12.22
CA TYR A 162 -12.76 7.32 10.81
C TYR A 162 -11.43 7.09 10.09
N THR A 163 -11.32 5.96 9.41
CA THR A 163 -10.09 5.47 8.81
C THR A 163 -10.29 5.29 7.30
N VAL A 164 -9.25 5.58 6.54
CA VAL A 164 -9.14 5.27 5.11
C VAL A 164 -7.92 4.40 4.88
N GLY A 165 -8.05 3.39 4.05
CA GLY A 165 -6.98 2.46 3.70
C GLY A 165 -6.69 2.47 2.20
N PHE A 166 -5.42 2.52 1.83
CA PHE A 166 -4.96 2.48 0.46
C PHE A 166 -3.91 1.39 0.26
N GLU A 167 -3.91 0.78 -0.92
CA GLU A 167 -2.75 0.09 -1.44
C GLU A 167 -2.12 0.93 -2.54
N ALA A 168 -0.79 1.01 -2.55
CA ALA A 168 -0.04 1.73 -3.58
C ALA A 168 1.17 0.93 -4.05
N LYS A 169 1.56 1.17 -5.31
CA LYS A 169 2.74 0.58 -5.94
C LYS A 169 3.59 1.66 -6.59
N GLY A 170 4.89 1.43 -6.61
CA GLY A 170 5.85 2.27 -7.31
C GLY A 170 7.11 1.51 -7.63
N LYS A 171 8.02 2.14 -8.35
CA LYS A 171 9.33 1.58 -8.68
C LYS A 171 10.40 2.63 -8.50
N ILE A 172 11.54 2.22 -8.00
CA ILE A 172 12.74 3.05 -7.90
C ILE A 172 13.94 2.30 -8.43
N THR A 173 14.95 3.02 -8.88
CA THR A 173 16.28 2.49 -9.15
C THR A 173 17.16 2.77 -7.94
N ARG A 174 17.51 1.75 -7.16
CA ARG A 174 18.25 1.93 -5.89
C ARG A 174 19.62 2.59 -6.06
N THR A 175 20.26 2.35 -7.19
CA THR A 175 21.55 2.96 -7.51
C THR A 175 21.48 4.47 -7.71
N ASP A 176 20.32 5.02 -8.11
CA ASP A 176 20.07 6.46 -8.17
C ASP A 176 20.14 7.15 -6.80
N PHE A 177 19.95 6.39 -5.73
CA PHE A 177 20.05 6.83 -4.34
C PHE A 177 21.39 6.45 -3.67
N GLY A 178 22.37 5.96 -4.45
CA GLY A 178 23.68 5.56 -3.94
C GLY A 178 23.70 4.20 -3.24
N VAL A 179 22.60 3.46 -3.22
CA VAL A 179 22.54 2.08 -2.67
C VAL A 179 22.92 1.10 -3.78
N SER A 180 24.24 0.95 -4.05
CA SER A 180 24.74 0.30 -5.26
C SER A 180 25.49 -1.01 -5.03
N LEU A 181 25.59 -1.48 -3.77
CA LEU A 181 26.34 -2.72 -3.49
C LEU A 181 25.80 -3.90 -4.33
N TYR A 182 26.71 -4.65 -4.94
CA TYR A 182 26.43 -5.78 -5.84
C TYR A 182 25.63 -5.46 -7.12
N ALA A 183 25.44 -4.19 -7.47
CA ALA A 183 24.85 -3.85 -8.77
C ALA A 183 25.84 -4.17 -9.92
N PRO A 184 25.35 -4.63 -11.10
CA PRO A 184 23.96 -4.93 -11.43
C PRO A 184 23.53 -6.37 -11.09
N ALA A 185 24.44 -7.21 -10.54
CA ALA A 185 24.15 -8.62 -10.25
C ALA A 185 22.96 -8.78 -9.28
N LEU A 186 22.91 -7.99 -8.22
CA LEU A 186 21.68 -7.76 -7.46
C LEU A 186 20.89 -6.66 -8.17
N GLY A 187 19.64 -6.90 -8.48
CA GLY A 187 18.77 -6.02 -9.26
C GLY A 187 18.85 -4.55 -8.84
N GLU A 188 18.72 -3.65 -9.79
CA GLU A 188 18.74 -2.21 -9.53
C GLU A 188 17.33 -1.66 -9.35
N GLU A 189 16.36 -2.19 -10.11
CA GLU A 189 14.95 -1.85 -9.92
C GLU A 189 14.40 -2.50 -8.65
N VAL A 190 13.77 -1.70 -7.82
CA VAL A 190 13.06 -2.12 -6.60
C VAL A 190 11.60 -1.77 -6.74
N GLU A 191 10.73 -2.76 -6.62
CA GLU A 191 9.29 -2.55 -6.53
C GLU A 191 8.91 -2.17 -5.11
N LEU A 192 8.07 -1.14 -4.98
CA LEU A 192 7.46 -0.72 -3.72
C LEU A 192 6.02 -1.22 -3.66
N LEU A 193 5.67 -1.83 -2.53
CA LEU A 193 4.34 -2.37 -2.22
C LEU A 193 3.90 -1.76 -0.89
N ILE A 194 2.98 -0.82 -0.95
CA ILE A 194 2.62 0.01 0.19
C ILE A 194 1.20 -0.30 0.62
N ALA A 195 1.01 -0.61 1.90
CA ALA A 195 -0.29 -0.64 2.56
C ALA A 195 -0.34 0.53 3.53
N GLY A 196 -1.17 1.53 3.24
CA GLY A 196 -1.28 2.76 4.01
C GLY A 196 -2.63 2.89 4.69
N ALA A 197 -2.63 3.02 6.01
CA ALA A 197 -3.80 3.32 6.83
C ALA A 197 -3.70 4.72 7.41
N PHE A 198 -4.80 5.48 7.34
CA PHE A 198 -4.83 6.87 7.77
C PHE A 198 -6.10 7.15 8.59
N GLU A 199 -5.95 7.81 9.73
CA GLU A 199 -7.02 8.15 10.64
C GLU A 199 -7.33 9.65 10.58
N LEU A 200 -8.61 9.98 10.41
CA LEU A 200 -9.07 11.37 10.40
C LEU A 200 -8.71 12.06 11.73
N GLN A 201 -8.09 13.22 11.62
CA GLN A 201 -7.77 14.08 12.77
C GLN A 201 -8.96 15.02 13.04
N GLU A 202 -9.20 15.29 14.32
CA GLU A 202 -10.24 16.24 14.76
C GLU A 202 -9.86 17.70 14.49
#